data_e77f948f0111afe68ba66f634d66ff24
#
_entry.id   e77f948f0111afe68ba66f634d66ff24
#
_cell.length_a   1.000
_cell.length_b   1.000
_cell.length_c   1.000
_cell.angle_alpha   90.00
_cell.angle_beta   90.00
_cell.angle_gamma   90.00
#
_symmetry.space_group_name_H-M   'P 1'
#
loop_
_entity.id
_entity.type
_entity.pdbx_description
1 polymer ?
#
loop_
_entity_poly.entity_id
_entity_poly.type
_entity_poly.pdbx_seq_one_letter_code
_entity_poly.pdbx_strand_id
1 'polypeptide(L)' 'MTLEEAVQTIVARHGGVRAAERATGVDKSFISRLMNGHKVSPSAETLEALGLRAVPLYEVLKR' A
#
# COMPACT_ATOMS: atom_id res chain seq x y z
N MET A 1 6.01 10.64 4.29
CA MET A 1 5.83 9.83 3.06
C MET A 1 4.38 9.91 2.62
N THR A 2 4.12 10.18 1.34
CA THR A 2 2.76 10.22 0.80
C THR A 2 2.21 8.79 0.68
N LEU A 3 0.90 8.66 0.48
CA LEU A 3 0.28 7.35 0.30
C LEU A 3 0.89 6.62 -0.91
N GLU A 4 1.07 7.33 -2.04
CA GLU A 4 1.66 6.73 -3.23
C GLU A 4 3.06 6.19 -2.94
N GLU A 5 3.88 6.98 -2.28
CA GLU A 5 5.24 6.57 -1.92
C GLU A 5 5.25 5.37 -0.97
N ALA A 6 4.35 5.38 0.02
CA ALA A 6 4.26 4.29 0.98
C ALA A 6 3.87 2.98 0.28
N VAL A 7 2.88 3.04 -0.62
CA VAL A 7 2.45 1.86 -1.36
C VAL A 7 3.55 1.37 -2.31
N GLN A 8 4.23 2.29 -2.97
CA GLN A 8 5.37 1.94 -3.84
C GLN A 8 6.46 1.22 -3.04
N THR A 9 6.72 1.67 -1.82
CA THR A 9 7.70 1.04 -0.94
C THR A 9 7.30 -0.41 -0.63
N ILE A 10 6.02 -0.63 -0.29
CA ILE A 10 5.52 -1.97 0.00
C ILE A 10 5.60 -2.88 -1.22
N VAL A 11 5.20 -2.36 -2.39
CA VAL A 11 5.28 -3.13 -3.63
C VAL A 11 6.71 -3.53 -3.94
N ALA A 12 7.66 -2.60 -3.77
CA ALA A 12 9.07 -2.88 -3.99
C ALA A 12 9.60 -3.96 -3.04
N ARG A 13 9.16 -3.95 -1.78
CA ARG A 13 9.55 -4.96 -0.80
C ARG A 13 9.13 -6.36 -1.22
N HIS A 14 7.97 -6.48 -1.85
CA HIS A 14 7.44 -7.77 -2.26
C HIS A 14 7.90 -8.19 -3.66
N GLY A 15 8.56 -7.31 -4.39
CA GLY A 15 9.06 -7.61 -5.72
C GLY A 15 8.06 -7.38 -6.84
N GLY A 16 6.99 -6.63 -6.59
CA GLY A 16 6.02 -6.27 -7.61
C GLY A 16 4.59 -6.29 -7.10
N VAL A 17 3.67 -5.78 -7.92
CA VAL A 17 2.26 -5.63 -7.54
C VAL A 17 1.60 -7.00 -7.30
N ARG A 18 1.87 -7.99 -8.14
CA ARG A 18 1.29 -9.33 -7.98
C ARG A 18 1.80 -10.02 -6.71
N ALA A 19 3.09 -9.85 -6.41
CA ALA A 19 3.66 -10.40 -5.19
C ALA A 19 3.06 -9.72 -3.97
N ALA A 20 2.87 -8.40 -4.04
CA ALA A 20 2.24 -7.64 -2.96
C ALA A 20 0.80 -8.11 -2.73
N GLU A 21 0.04 -8.34 -3.80
CA GLU A 21 -1.32 -8.86 -3.69
C GLU A 21 -1.34 -10.21 -2.96
N ARG A 22 -0.46 -11.11 -3.33
CA ARG A 22 -0.36 -12.43 -2.68
C ARG A 22 0.01 -12.33 -1.22
N ALA A 23 0.91 -11.40 -0.89
CA ALA A 23 1.40 -11.25 0.47
C ALA A 23 0.41 -10.56 1.40
N THR A 24 -0.35 -9.60 0.87
CA THR A 24 -1.23 -8.75 1.68
C THR A 24 -2.71 -9.10 1.56
N GLY A 25 -3.10 -9.78 0.49
CA GLY A 25 -4.50 -10.05 0.21
C GLY A 25 -5.25 -8.87 -0.40
N VAL A 26 -4.57 -7.77 -0.67
CA VAL A 26 -5.17 -6.59 -1.28
C VAL A 26 -5.11 -6.73 -2.80
N ASP A 27 -6.23 -6.47 -3.48
CA ASP A 27 -6.33 -6.62 -4.93
C ASP A 27 -5.26 -5.79 -5.66
N LYS A 28 -4.62 -6.38 -6.67
CA LYS A 28 -3.56 -5.74 -7.42
C LYS A 28 -4.02 -4.46 -8.14
N SER A 29 -5.26 -4.45 -8.62
CA SER A 29 -5.81 -3.27 -9.30
C SER A 29 -5.95 -2.11 -8.33
N PHE A 30 -6.34 -2.39 -7.10
CA PHE A 30 -6.44 -1.38 -6.06
C PHE A 30 -5.06 -0.86 -5.68
N ILE A 31 -4.09 -1.76 -5.50
CA ILE A 31 -2.70 -1.39 -5.22
C ILE A 31 -2.16 -0.49 -6.33
N SER A 32 -2.42 -0.84 -7.58
CA SER A 32 -1.96 -0.07 -8.72
C SER A 32 -2.55 1.34 -8.73
N ARG A 33 -3.84 1.48 -8.40
CA ARG A 33 -4.47 2.81 -8.31
C ARG A 33 -3.83 3.64 -7.21
N LEU A 34 -3.56 3.04 -6.06
CA LEU A 34 -2.90 3.75 -4.97
C LEU A 34 -1.51 4.23 -5.38
N MET A 35 -0.74 3.39 -6.08
CA MET A 35 0.60 3.74 -6.54
C MET A 35 0.60 4.89 -7.54
N ASN A 36 -0.43 4.97 -8.36
CA ASN A 36 -0.51 5.95 -9.44
C ASN A 36 -1.21 7.24 -9.05
N GLY A 37 -1.53 7.41 -7.77
CA GLY A 37 -2.11 8.63 -7.26
C GLY A 37 -3.58 8.85 -7.62
N HIS A 38 -4.29 7.81 -8.01
CA HIS A 38 -5.73 7.91 -8.24
C HIS A 38 -6.44 8.23 -6.94
N LYS A 39 -7.53 9.01 -7.03
CA LYS A 39 -8.30 9.39 -5.85
C LYS A 39 -9.06 8.18 -5.31
N VAL A 40 -8.43 7.47 -4.38
CA VAL A 40 -9.05 6.37 -3.66
C VAL A 40 -8.74 6.56 -2.18
N SER A 41 -9.68 6.18 -1.33
CA SER A 41 -9.52 6.27 0.11
C SER A 41 -9.48 4.85 0.67
N PRO A 42 -8.29 4.31 0.96
CA PRO A 42 -8.22 2.97 1.53
C PRO A 42 -8.78 2.97 2.95
N SER A 43 -9.48 1.89 3.31
CA SER A 43 -9.99 1.73 4.67
C SER A 43 -8.83 1.45 5.62
N ALA A 44 -9.09 1.58 6.93
CA ALA A 44 -8.10 1.26 7.94
C ALA A 44 -7.64 -0.20 7.81
N GLU A 45 -8.56 -1.11 7.50
CA GLU A 45 -8.24 -2.52 7.29
C GLU A 45 -7.27 -2.72 6.10
N THR A 46 -7.51 -2.00 5.01
CA THR A 46 -6.64 -2.08 3.84
C THR A 46 -5.24 -1.54 4.16
N LEU A 47 -5.16 -0.42 4.87
CA LEU A 47 -3.88 0.14 5.29
C LEU A 47 -3.11 -0.84 6.18
N GLU A 48 -3.80 -1.46 7.13
CA GLU A 48 -3.19 -2.47 8.00
C GLU A 48 -2.67 -3.66 7.20
N ALA A 49 -3.48 -4.14 6.26
CA ALA A 49 -3.09 -5.28 5.41
C ALA A 49 -1.83 -4.95 4.61
N LEU A 50 -1.67 -3.70 4.17
CA LEU A 50 -0.49 -3.25 3.45
C LEU A 50 0.71 -2.97 4.38
N GLY A 51 0.51 -3.00 5.70
CA GLY A 51 1.55 -2.66 6.65
C GLY A 51 1.78 -1.16 6.77
N LEU A 52 0.73 -0.37 6.63
CA LEU A 52 0.80 1.09 6.69
C LEU A 52 0.00 1.64 7.85
N ARG A 53 0.36 2.84 8.26
CA ARG A 53 -0.36 3.56 9.30
C ARG A 53 -0.45 5.04 8.89
N ALA A 54 -1.64 5.60 9.00
CA ALA A 54 -1.85 7.02 8.71
C ALA A 54 -1.48 7.86 9.94
N VAL A 55 -0.46 8.70 9.82
CA VAL A 55 -0.11 9.73 10.80
C VAL A 55 0.35 10.90 9.97
N PRO A 56 0.06 12.15 10.25
CA PRO A 56 0.00 13.25 9.29
C PRO A 56 0.36 12.85 7.85
N LEU A 57 1.36 12.00 7.71
CA LEU A 57 1.74 11.32 6.46
C LEU A 57 1.77 9.83 6.73
N TYR A 58 1.76 9.03 5.67
CA TYR A 58 1.77 7.58 5.81
C TYR A 58 3.17 7.07 6.18
N GLU A 59 3.21 6.05 6.99
CA GLU A 59 4.43 5.46 7.49
C GLU A 59 4.41 3.95 7.24
N VAL A 60 5.53 3.41 6.76
CA VAL A 60 5.66 1.98 6.54
C VAL A 60 6.03 1.32 7.86
N LEU A 61 5.24 0.35 8.28
CA LEU A 61 5.48 -0.38 9.51
C LEU A 61 6.57 -1.43 9.30
N LYS A 62 7.39 -1.64 10.32
CA LYS A 62 8.38 -2.71 10.31
C LYS A 62 7.69 -4.03 10.63
N ARG A 63 7.92 -5.02 9.78
CA ARG A 63 7.36 -6.35 9.98
C ARG A 63 8.40 -7.41 9.71
#